data_470dd23b7819c104540f2a7bf0b6bcb4
#
_entry.id   470dd23b7819c104540f2a7bf0b6bcb4
#
_cell.length_a   1.000
_cell.length_b   1.000
_cell.length_c   1.000
_cell.angle_alpha   90.00
_cell.angle_beta   90.00
_cell.angle_gamma   90.00
#
_symmetry.space_group_name_H-M   'P 1'
#
loop_
_entity.id
_entity.type
_entity.pdbx_description
1 polymer ?
#
loop_
_entity_poly.entity_id
_entity_poly.type
_entity_poly.pdbx_seq_one_letter_code
_entity_poly.pdbx_strand_id
1 'polypeptide(L)'
;LDIIRWGIRNNHQGYKCSNCGSSFIRKQPTVSSANRFIWFRKWVLGKQTIQDIAEVSGYSERHLRRWFDDYLSQSPKWEITRHANTHILVDGTWLDSDHCLILYRDSDLKTTIYYSFAETEDEYAIIKDLQALKTMRLRISSFTSDGSEDIIRAIKYCYPHIDRQRCVVHIERECLSWLTQHPKTSAGITLRRLVCQISHIKTSN
;
A
#
# COMPACT_ATOMS: atom_id res chain seq x y z
N LEU A 1 40.55 -21.62 25.52
CA LEU A 1 40.20 -22.07 24.17
C LEU A 1 41.20 -21.44 23.21
N ASP A 2 42.18 -22.21 22.72
CA ASP A 2 43.17 -21.70 21.79
C ASP A 2 42.58 -21.71 20.37
N ILE A 3 42.18 -20.55 19.92
CA ILE A 3 41.61 -20.31 18.59
C ILE A 3 42.65 -19.61 17.74
N ILE A 4 43.04 -20.22 16.64
CA ILE A 4 43.99 -19.66 15.67
C ILE A 4 43.29 -19.19 14.41
N ARG A 5 43.83 -18.15 13.75
CA ARG A 5 43.35 -17.72 12.44
C ARG A 5 43.68 -18.76 11.39
N TRP A 6 42.66 -19.19 10.60
CA TRP A 6 42.79 -20.28 9.64
C TRP A 6 42.20 -19.90 8.29
N GLY A 7 43.03 -19.24 7.47
CA GLY A 7 42.70 -18.89 6.11
C GLY A 7 41.52 -17.92 5.94
N ILE A 8 41.17 -17.61 4.66
CA ILE A 8 40.04 -16.77 4.27
C ILE A 8 39.11 -17.65 3.42
N ARG A 9 37.82 -17.70 3.78
CA ARG A 9 36.75 -18.36 3.00
C ARG A 9 35.65 -17.34 2.68
N ASN A 10 35.31 -17.23 1.39
CA ASN A 10 34.30 -16.29 0.94
C ASN A 10 34.50 -14.85 1.48
N ASN A 11 35.72 -14.37 1.43
CA ASN A 11 36.12 -13.06 1.95
C ASN A 11 35.94 -12.88 3.48
N HIS A 12 35.81 -13.98 4.25
CA HIS A 12 35.72 -13.97 5.71
C HIS A 12 36.88 -14.69 6.35
N GLN A 13 37.39 -14.12 7.45
CA GLN A 13 38.44 -14.76 8.23
C GLN A 13 37.90 -16.04 8.87
N GLY A 14 38.53 -17.15 8.56
CA GLY A 14 38.31 -18.44 9.21
C GLY A 14 39.09 -18.57 10.51
N TYR A 15 38.61 -19.39 11.41
CA TYR A 15 39.24 -19.75 12.68
C TYR A 15 39.22 -21.25 12.86
N LYS A 16 40.22 -21.78 13.56
CA LYS A 16 40.32 -23.20 13.90
C LYS A 16 40.61 -23.34 15.40
N CYS A 17 39.93 -24.27 16.03
CA CYS A 17 40.23 -24.66 17.40
C CYS A 17 41.48 -25.61 17.40
N SER A 18 42.52 -25.26 18.13
CA SER A 18 43.74 -26.11 18.24
C SER A 18 43.49 -27.42 18.99
N ASN A 19 42.50 -27.45 19.89
CA ASN A 19 42.23 -28.65 20.68
C ASN A 19 41.44 -29.74 19.93
N CYS A 20 40.37 -29.32 19.19
CA CYS A 20 39.48 -30.29 18.52
C CYS A 20 39.60 -30.25 16.99
N GLY A 21 40.42 -29.35 16.41
CA GLY A 21 40.58 -29.22 14.97
C GLY A 21 39.40 -28.64 14.20
N SER A 22 38.26 -28.37 14.84
CA SER A 22 37.10 -27.81 14.19
C SER A 22 37.38 -26.42 13.63
N SER A 23 36.96 -26.17 12.38
CA SER A 23 37.07 -24.85 11.74
C SER A 23 35.73 -24.16 11.65
N PHE A 24 35.68 -22.86 11.88
CA PHE A 24 34.49 -22.05 11.82
C PHE A 24 34.79 -20.64 11.29
N ILE A 25 33.77 -19.96 10.84
CA ILE A 25 33.80 -18.54 10.49
C ILE A 25 33.02 -17.80 11.57
N ARG A 26 33.56 -16.70 12.09
CA ARG A 26 32.81 -15.89 13.07
C ARG A 26 31.51 -15.42 12.43
N LYS A 27 30.40 -15.80 13.02
CA LYS A 27 29.10 -15.31 12.55
C LYS A 27 29.12 -13.80 12.55
N GLN A 28 28.89 -13.22 11.38
CA GLN A 28 28.62 -11.78 11.32
C GLN A 28 27.35 -11.49 12.12
N PRO A 29 27.27 -10.32 12.77
CA PRO A 29 26.04 -9.94 13.45
C PRO A 29 24.90 -9.99 12.44
N THR A 30 23.91 -10.81 12.73
CA THR A 30 22.72 -10.93 11.88
C THR A 30 21.99 -9.59 11.93
N VAL A 31 21.74 -8.97 10.78
CA VAL A 31 20.97 -7.72 10.72
C VAL A 31 19.63 -7.97 11.38
N SER A 32 19.28 -7.16 12.37
CA SER A 32 18.03 -7.32 13.11
C SER A 32 16.82 -7.20 12.16
N SER A 33 15.75 -7.90 12.47
CA SER A 33 14.50 -7.81 11.70
C SER A 33 13.98 -6.36 11.62
N ALA A 34 14.16 -5.58 12.69
CA ALA A 34 13.82 -4.15 12.72
C ALA A 34 14.59 -3.35 11.65
N ASN A 35 15.90 -3.58 11.52
CA ASN A 35 16.69 -2.89 10.49
C ASN A 35 16.33 -3.31 9.07
N ARG A 36 16.00 -4.59 8.85
CA ARG A 36 15.51 -5.04 7.54
C ARG A 36 14.18 -4.38 7.18
N PHE A 37 13.26 -4.27 8.16
CA PHE A 37 11.96 -3.64 7.96
C PHE A 37 12.06 -2.15 7.66
N ILE A 38 13.03 -1.44 8.23
CA ILE A 38 13.28 -0.03 7.91
C ILE A 38 13.58 0.15 6.42
N TRP A 39 14.43 -0.71 5.84
CA TRP A 39 14.78 -0.64 4.42
C TRP A 39 13.61 -1.06 3.51
N PHE A 40 12.87 -2.10 3.89
CA PHE A 40 11.65 -2.48 3.20
C PHE A 40 10.64 -1.33 3.17
N ARG A 41 10.38 -0.71 4.32
CA ARG A 41 9.48 0.44 4.42
C ARG A 41 9.94 1.63 3.56
N LYS A 42 11.23 1.94 3.54
CA LYS A 42 11.79 3.00 2.69
C LYS A 42 11.55 2.70 1.21
N TRP A 43 11.74 1.46 0.80
CA TRP A 43 11.49 1.04 -0.57
C TRP A 43 10.00 1.19 -0.95
N VAL A 44 9.09 0.65 -0.15
CA VAL A 44 7.65 0.69 -0.42
C VAL A 44 7.09 2.12 -0.40
N LEU A 45 7.48 2.94 0.57
CA LEU A 45 6.92 4.28 0.75
C LEU A 45 7.69 5.38 0.00
N GLY A 46 8.97 5.15 -0.26
CA GLY A 46 9.87 6.17 -0.80
C GLY A 46 9.89 6.26 -2.32
N LYS A 47 9.20 5.37 -3.04
CA LYS A 47 9.25 5.25 -4.51
C LYS A 47 10.69 5.12 -5.04
N GLN A 48 11.59 4.54 -4.24
CA GLN A 48 12.99 4.31 -4.58
C GLN A 48 13.15 2.95 -5.26
N THR A 49 14.11 2.84 -6.16
CA THR A 49 14.48 1.55 -6.74
C THR A 49 15.27 0.72 -5.72
N ILE A 50 15.37 -0.59 -5.94
CA ILE A 50 16.22 -1.45 -5.09
C ILE A 50 17.69 -1.03 -5.21
N GLN A 51 18.11 -0.53 -6.37
CA GLN A 51 19.45 0.01 -6.57
C GLN A 51 19.71 1.23 -5.68
N ASP A 52 18.79 2.20 -5.65
CA ASP A 52 18.91 3.38 -4.77
C ASP A 52 19.03 2.97 -3.29
N ILE A 53 18.22 1.97 -2.89
CA ILE A 53 18.30 1.43 -1.52
C ILE A 53 19.63 0.72 -1.28
N ALA A 54 20.18 0.00 -2.26
CA ALA A 54 21.47 -0.67 -2.14
C ALA A 54 22.61 0.34 -1.94
N GLU A 55 22.61 1.44 -2.71
CA GLU A 55 23.62 2.50 -2.59
C GLU A 55 23.58 3.15 -1.21
N VAL A 56 22.40 3.47 -0.70
CA VAL A 56 22.27 4.15 0.61
C VAL A 56 22.48 3.20 1.80
N SER A 57 22.06 1.94 1.67
CA SER A 57 22.12 0.98 2.77
C SER A 57 23.45 0.26 2.90
N GLY A 58 24.24 0.19 1.80
CA GLY A 58 25.45 -0.60 1.71
C GLY A 58 25.22 -2.11 1.60
N TYR A 59 23.96 -2.56 1.45
CA TYR A 59 23.63 -3.98 1.20
C TYR A 59 23.53 -4.23 -0.30
N SER A 60 23.93 -5.45 -0.74
CA SER A 60 23.75 -5.82 -2.14
C SER A 60 22.26 -5.94 -2.50
N GLU A 61 21.89 -5.62 -3.74
CA GLU A 61 20.51 -5.77 -4.23
C GLU A 61 19.95 -7.19 -3.99
N ARG A 62 20.80 -8.23 -4.17
CA ARG A 62 20.42 -9.62 -3.92
C ARG A 62 19.97 -9.85 -2.46
N HIS A 63 20.65 -9.21 -1.50
CA HIS A 63 20.29 -9.29 -0.08
C HIS A 63 18.96 -8.58 0.18
N LEU A 64 18.80 -7.39 -0.39
CA LEU A 64 17.58 -6.57 -0.23
C LEU A 64 16.39 -7.30 -0.85
N ARG A 65 16.50 -7.83 -2.08
CA ARG A 65 15.42 -8.60 -2.73
C ARG A 65 14.96 -9.75 -1.84
N ARG A 66 15.89 -10.58 -1.35
CA ARG A 66 15.54 -11.69 -0.47
C ARG A 66 14.81 -11.25 0.81
N TRP A 67 15.23 -10.14 1.43
CA TRP A 67 14.53 -9.62 2.60
C TRP A 67 13.14 -9.07 2.27
N PHE A 68 13.02 -8.43 1.13
CA PHE A 68 11.75 -7.86 0.68
C PHE A 68 10.77 -8.97 0.28
N ASP A 69 11.25 -10.00 -0.39
CA ASP A 69 10.45 -11.20 -0.71
C ASP A 69 9.94 -11.89 0.56
N ASP A 70 10.76 -11.98 1.62
CA ASP A 70 10.34 -12.51 2.92
C ASP A 70 9.16 -11.71 3.52
N TYR A 71 9.12 -10.37 3.33
CA TYR A 71 8.00 -9.54 3.78
C TYR A 71 6.80 -9.61 2.85
N LEU A 72 7.02 -9.62 1.53
CA LEU A 72 5.95 -9.69 0.54
C LEU A 72 5.22 -11.03 0.54
N SER A 73 5.91 -12.12 0.93
CA SER A 73 5.31 -13.45 1.04
C SER A 73 4.38 -13.61 2.24
N GLN A 74 4.38 -12.66 3.18
CA GLN A 74 3.51 -12.69 4.36
C GLN A 74 2.21 -11.96 4.07
N SER A 75 1.09 -12.65 4.26
CA SER A 75 -0.21 -12.00 4.20
C SER A 75 -0.32 -10.89 5.25
N PRO A 76 -0.90 -9.74 4.91
CA PRO A 76 -1.12 -8.66 5.86
C PRO A 76 -1.94 -9.16 7.06
N LYS A 77 -1.50 -8.79 8.27
CA LYS A 77 -2.30 -9.04 9.48
C LYS A 77 -3.32 -7.93 9.61
N TRP A 78 -4.57 -8.30 9.78
CA TRP A 78 -5.67 -7.38 9.94
C TRP A 78 -5.95 -7.14 11.42
N GLU A 79 -5.88 -5.90 11.84
CA GLU A 79 -6.43 -5.47 13.12
C GLU A 79 -7.60 -4.54 12.82
N ILE A 80 -8.81 -5.03 13.02
CA ILE A 80 -10.02 -4.22 12.82
C ILE A 80 -10.30 -3.46 14.10
N THR A 81 -10.00 -2.17 14.10
CA THR A 81 -10.42 -1.28 15.17
C THR A 81 -11.85 -0.83 14.91
N ARG A 82 -12.77 -1.16 15.81
CA ARG A 82 -14.18 -0.74 15.70
C ARG A 82 -14.38 0.60 16.39
N HIS A 83 -15.05 1.50 15.69
CA HIS A 83 -15.46 2.78 16.25
C HIS A 83 -16.94 3.10 15.86
N ALA A 84 -17.48 4.19 16.39
CA ALA A 84 -18.91 4.45 16.32
C ALA A 84 -19.43 4.67 14.90
N ASN A 85 -18.66 5.35 14.06
CA ASN A 85 -19.01 5.68 12.69
C ASN A 85 -17.81 5.40 11.78
N THR A 86 -17.96 4.47 10.85
CA THR A 86 -16.91 4.12 9.89
C THR A 86 -17.25 4.72 8.52
N HIS A 87 -16.37 5.54 7.99
CA HIS A 87 -16.48 6.09 6.64
C HIS A 87 -15.53 5.32 5.72
N ILE A 88 -16.07 4.58 4.75
CA ILE A 88 -15.32 3.69 3.88
C ILE A 88 -14.96 4.41 2.58
N LEU A 89 -13.67 4.43 2.25
CA LEU A 89 -13.17 4.75 0.93
C LEU A 89 -13.04 3.45 0.13
N VAL A 90 -13.61 3.41 -1.06
CA VAL A 90 -13.51 2.28 -2.00
C VAL A 90 -12.75 2.77 -3.21
N ASP A 91 -11.69 2.05 -3.58
CA ASP A 91 -10.86 2.38 -4.74
C ASP A 91 -10.27 1.11 -5.34
N GLY A 92 -10.34 0.99 -6.66
CA GLY A 92 -9.74 -0.09 -7.43
C GLY A 92 -8.43 0.35 -8.07
N THR A 93 -7.46 -0.55 -8.09
CA THR A 93 -6.17 -0.31 -8.74
C THR A 93 -5.80 -1.52 -9.58
N TRP A 94 -5.62 -1.31 -10.87
CA TRP A 94 -5.14 -2.34 -11.79
C TRP A 94 -3.64 -2.55 -11.56
N LEU A 95 -3.27 -3.79 -11.28
CA LEU A 95 -1.86 -4.19 -11.11
C LEU A 95 -1.25 -4.61 -12.43
N ASP A 96 -2.05 -5.25 -13.27
CA ASP A 96 -1.74 -5.65 -14.65
C ASP A 96 -3.04 -5.71 -15.47
N SER A 97 -3.02 -6.37 -16.66
CA SER A 97 -4.18 -6.50 -17.53
C SER A 97 -5.32 -7.33 -16.94
N ASP A 98 -5.01 -8.22 -16.00
CA ASP A 98 -5.90 -9.29 -15.56
C ASP A 98 -6.18 -9.27 -14.04
N HIS A 99 -5.54 -8.34 -13.31
CA HIS A 99 -5.67 -8.27 -11.85
C HIS A 99 -5.96 -6.87 -11.36
N CYS A 100 -7.11 -6.70 -10.77
CA CYS A 100 -7.51 -5.49 -10.05
C CYS A 100 -7.45 -5.74 -8.54
N LEU A 101 -6.81 -4.83 -7.81
CA LEU A 101 -6.82 -4.80 -6.35
C LEU A 101 -7.88 -3.79 -5.91
N ILE A 102 -8.94 -4.26 -5.25
CA ILE A 102 -9.99 -3.41 -4.69
C ILE A 102 -9.70 -3.21 -3.20
N LEU A 103 -9.62 -1.97 -2.77
CA LEU A 103 -9.31 -1.59 -1.40
C LEU A 103 -10.50 -0.93 -0.71
N TYR A 104 -10.77 -1.37 0.51
CA TYR A 104 -11.75 -0.76 1.41
C TYR A 104 -11.01 -0.18 2.61
N ARG A 105 -10.97 1.14 2.68
CA ARG A 105 -10.18 1.88 3.65
C ARG A 105 -11.08 2.67 4.58
N ASP A 106 -10.82 2.56 5.87
CA ASP A 106 -11.40 3.47 6.86
C ASP A 106 -10.74 4.85 6.73
N SER A 107 -11.54 5.88 6.47
CA SER A 107 -11.03 7.25 6.25
C SER A 107 -10.53 7.91 7.53
N ASP A 108 -11.12 7.59 8.67
CA ASP A 108 -10.81 8.21 9.95
C ASP A 108 -9.55 7.61 10.57
N LEU A 109 -9.48 6.29 10.59
CA LEU A 109 -8.30 5.55 11.08
C LEU A 109 -7.17 5.49 10.04
N LYS A 110 -7.45 5.84 8.79
CA LYS A 110 -6.49 5.77 7.67
C LYS A 110 -5.88 4.38 7.47
N THR A 111 -6.64 3.34 7.79
CA THR A 111 -6.23 1.93 7.65
C THR A 111 -7.09 1.21 6.62
N THR A 112 -6.47 0.31 5.86
CA THR A 112 -7.22 -0.62 5.01
C THR A 112 -7.83 -1.68 5.89
N ILE A 113 -9.15 -1.86 5.81
CA ILE A 113 -9.90 -2.81 6.61
C ILE A 113 -10.27 -4.08 5.85
N TYR A 114 -10.29 -3.99 4.53
CA TYR A 114 -10.52 -5.12 3.65
C TYR A 114 -9.89 -4.88 2.27
N TYR A 115 -9.52 -5.93 1.59
CA TYR A 115 -9.13 -5.90 0.18
C TYR A 115 -9.50 -7.21 -0.50
N SER A 116 -9.65 -7.15 -1.80
CA SER A 116 -9.80 -8.31 -2.65
C SER A 116 -8.98 -8.17 -3.93
N PHE A 117 -8.69 -9.31 -4.54
CA PHE A 117 -8.20 -9.36 -5.91
C PHE A 117 -9.33 -9.85 -6.80
N ALA A 118 -9.57 -9.17 -7.89
CA ALA A 118 -10.58 -9.50 -8.88
C ALA A 118 -9.97 -9.44 -10.29
N GLU A 119 -10.52 -10.22 -11.22
CA GLU A 119 -10.15 -10.10 -12.64
C GLU A 119 -10.77 -8.85 -13.27
N THR A 120 -11.89 -8.40 -12.71
CA THR A 120 -12.59 -7.18 -13.14
C THR A 120 -13.14 -6.44 -11.93
N GLU A 121 -13.17 -5.11 -12.00
CA GLU A 121 -13.83 -4.26 -11.02
C GLU A 121 -15.31 -4.12 -11.38
N ASP A 122 -16.06 -5.23 -11.36
CA ASP A 122 -17.47 -5.26 -11.69
C ASP A 122 -18.37 -5.25 -10.44
N GLU A 123 -19.66 -5.00 -10.68
CA GLU A 123 -20.68 -4.94 -9.63
C GLU A 123 -20.70 -6.23 -8.78
N TYR A 124 -20.51 -7.40 -9.38
CA TYR A 124 -20.58 -8.67 -8.68
C TYR A 124 -19.42 -8.87 -7.71
N ALA A 125 -18.20 -8.58 -8.13
CA ALA A 125 -17.00 -8.63 -7.27
C ALA A 125 -17.18 -7.70 -6.06
N ILE A 126 -17.66 -6.48 -6.28
CA ILE A 126 -17.88 -5.49 -5.23
C ILE A 126 -19.00 -5.91 -4.29
N ILE A 127 -20.10 -6.49 -4.78
CA ILE A 127 -21.17 -7.04 -3.92
C ILE A 127 -20.62 -8.10 -2.97
N LYS A 128 -19.79 -9.02 -3.48
CA LYS A 128 -19.16 -10.07 -2.67
C LYS A 128 -18.31 -9.47 -1.55
N ASP A 129 -17.54 -8.45 -1.85
CA ASP A 129 -16.71 -7.77 -0.87
C ASP A 129 -17.56 -7.02 0.18
N LEU A 130 -18.60 -6.31 -0.25
CA LEU A 130 -19.51 -5.61 0.65
C LEU A 130 -20.27 -6.56 1.57
N GLN A 131 -20.59 -7.79 1.09
CA GLN A 131 -21.15 -8.85 1.93
C GLN A 131 -20.13 -9.34 2.98
N ALA A 132 -18.86 -9.49 2.60
CA ALA A 132 -17.78 -9.80 3.55
C ALA A 132 -17.64 -8.69 4.61
N LEU A 133 -17.69 -7.42 4.22
CA LEU A 133 -17.68 -6.28 5.15
C LEU A 133 -18.83 -6.32 6.15
N LYS A 134 -20.03 -6.72 5.74
CA LYS A 134 -21.19 -6.91 6.66
C LYS A 134 -20.89 -7.91 7.77
N THR A 135 -20.15 -8.98 7.47
CA THR A 135 -19.79 -9.99 8.49
C THR A 135 -18.86 -9.44 9.55
N MET A 136 -18.12 -8.38 9.26
CA MET A 136 -17.21 -7.72 10.22
C MET A 136 -17.94 -6.86 11.27
N ARG A 137 -19.26 -6.69 11.14
CA ARG A 137 -20.11 -5.93 12.07
C ARG A 137 -19.62 -4.50 12.33
N LEU A 138 -19.10 -3.83 11.30
CA LEU A 138 -18.72 -2.43 11.36
C LEU A 138 -19.98 -1.55 11.26
N ARG A 139 -19.98 -0.43 11.98
CA ARG A 139 -21.00 0.60 11.82
C ARG A 139 -20.59 1.55 10.70
N ILE A 140 -20.93 1.16 9.47
CA ILE A 140 -20.61 1.97 8.30
C ILE A 140 -21.62 3.10 8.17
N SER A 141 -21.16 4.33 8.10
CA SER A 141 -21.97 5.54 7.99
C SER A 141 -22.02 6.08 6.57
N SER A 142 -20.94 5.94 5.81
CA SER A 142 -20.89 6.38 4.41
C SER A 142 -19.86 5.63 3.59
N PHE A 143 -20.02 5.72 2.27
CA PHE A 143 -19.02 5.29 1.30
C PHE A 143 -18.58 6.45 0.42
N THR A 144 -17.28 6.49 0.11
CA THR A 144 -16.72 7.38 -0.91
C THR A 144 -16.03 6.54 -1.96
N SER A 145 -16.33 6.75 -3.24
CA SER A 145 -15.71 6.05 -4.38
C SER A 145 -15.38 7.02 -5.52
N ASP A 146 -14.68 6.53 -6.54
CA ASP A 146 -14.34 7.29 -7.76
C ASP A 146 -15.56 7.69 -8.60
N GLY A 147 -16.70 7.05 -8.39
CA GLY A 147 -17.94 7.30 -9.13
C GLY A 147 -18.20 6.25 -10.22
N SER A 148 -17.46 5.12 -10.24
CA SER A 148 -17.78 3.96 -11.06
C SER A 148 -19.23 3.54 -10.82
N GLU A 149 -19.97 3.29 -11.91
CA GLU A 149 -21.37 2.87 -11.81
C GLU A 149 -21.52 1.51 -11.13
N ASP A 150 -20.56 0.61 -11.34
CA ASP A 150 -20.55 -0.72 -10.73
C ASP A 150 -20.43 -0.62 -9.20
N ILE A 151 -19.52 0.21 -8.71
CA ILE A 151 -19.38 0.48 -7.27
C ILE A 151 -20.66 1.10 -6.71
N ILE A 152 -21.22 2.07 -7.42
CA ILE A 152 -22.45 2.75 -6.98
C ILE A 152 -23.61 1.77 -6.89
N ARG A 153 -23.81 0.90 -7.90
CA ARG A 153 -24.88 -0.11 -7.91
C ARG A 153 -24.71 -1.12 -6.79
N ALA A 154 -23.49 -1.63 -6.62
CA ALA A 154 -23.16 -2.58 -5.57
C ALA A 154 -23.43 -2.01 -4.17
N ILE A 155 -23.01 -0.77 -3.92
CA ILE A 155 -23.27 -0.09 -2.63
C ILE A 155 -24.79 0.12 -2.43
N LYS A 156 -25.51 0.57 -3.45
CA LYS A 156 -26.98 0.73 -3.38
C LYS A 156 -27.67 -0.58 -3.05
N TYR A 157 -27.23 -1.68 -3.66
CA TYR A 157 -27.78 -2.99 -3.42
C TYR A 157 -27.50 -3.50 -2.00
N CYS A 158 -26.28 -3.39 -1.54
CA CYS A 158 -25.87 -3.90 -0.23
C CYS A 158 -26.27 -2.97 0.93
N TYR A 159 -26.28 -1.66 0.71
CA TYR A 159 -26.49 -0.62 1.72
C TYR A 159 -27.42 0.49 1.18
N PRO A 160 -28.74 0.22 0.99
CA PRO A 160 -29.65 1.12 0.27
C PRO A 160 -29.83 2.50 0.90
N HIS A 161 -29.68 2.60 2.22
CA HIS A 161 -29.94 3.83 3.00
C HIS A 161 -28.67 4.56 3.44
N ILE A 162 -27.50 4.14 2.93
CA ILE A 162 -26.24 4.74 3.36
C ILE A 162 -25.88 5.96 2.51
N ASP A 163 -25.21 6.93 3.12
CA ASP A 163 -24.69 8.08 2.40
C ASP A 163 -23.54 7.68 1.48
N ARG A 164 -23.55 8.26 0.28
CA ARG A 164 -22.54 8.02 -0.74
C ARG A 164 -22.00 9.34 -1.25
N GLN A 165 -20.70 9.41 -1.33
CA GLN A 165 -19.98 10.56 -1.87
C GLN A 165 -19.08 10.12 -3.01
N ARG A 166 -19.06 10.90 -4.08
CA ARG A 166 -18.03 10.77 -5.11
C ARG A 166 -16.71 11.36 -4.60
N CYS A 167 -15.60 10.66 -4.83
CA CYS A 167 -14.29 11.10 -4.39
C CYS A 167 -13.90 12.42 -5.08
N VAL A 168 -13.71 13.46 -4.26
CA VAL A 168 -13.37 14.82 -4.73
C VAL A 168 -12.05 14.83 -5.49
N VAL A 169 -11.06 14.01 -5.06
CA VAL A 169 -9.77 13.91 -5.73
C VAL A 169 -9.90 13.33 -7.14
N HIS A 170 -10.79 12.33 -7.33
CA HIS A 170 -11.07 11.77 -8.65
C HIS A 170 -11.79 12.78 -9.55
N ILE A 171 -12.75 13.52 -9.01
CA ILE A 171 -13.43 14.61 -9.75
C ILE A 171 -12.40 15.66 -10.19
N GLU A 172 -11.53 16.09 -9.28
CA GLU A 172 -10.49 17.08 -9.60
C GLU A 172 -9.56 16.58 -10.70
N ARG A 173 -9.07 15.33 -10.60
CA ARG A 173 -8.20 14.71 -11.61
C ARG A 173 -8.91 14.59 -12.96
N GLU A 174 -10.14 14.15 -12.98
CA GLU A 174 -10.94 14.03 -14.20
C GLU A 174 -11.14 15.39 -14.87
N CYS A 175 -11.54 16.42 -14.14
CA CYS A 175 -11.66 17.77 -14.67
C CYS A 175 -10.32 18.32 -15.19
N LEU A 176 -9.21 18.07 -14.48
CA LEU A 176 -7.88 18.51 -14.91
C LEU A 176 -7.38 17.75 -16.13
N SER A 177 -7.84 16.53 -16.38
CA SER A 177 -7.49 15.78 -17.60
C SER A 177 -8.10 16.41 -18.86
N TRP A 178 -9.28 16.99 -18.74
CA TRP A 178 -9.93 17.73 -19.85
C TRP A 178 -9.34 19.14 -20.05
N LEU A 179 -8.82 19.72 -18.99
CA LEU A 179 -8.13 21.00 -19.01
C LEU A 179 -6.63 20.73 -19.13
N THR A 180 -5.99 21.18 -20.18
CA THR A 180 -4.53 21.02 -20.32
C THR A 180 -3.80 21.62 -19.12
N GLN A 181 -2.57 21.17 -18.85
CA GLN A 181 -1.76 21.74 -17.77
C GLN A 181 -1.53 23.25 -17.92
N HIS A 182 -1.50 23.73 -19.17
CA HIS A 182 -1.27 25.12 -19.53
C HIS A 182 -2.37 25.61 -20.52
N PRO A 183 -3.61 25.84 -20.05
CA PRO A 183 -4.69 26.32 -20.90
C PRO A 183 -4.35 27.70 -21.46
N LYS A 184 -4.60 27.87 -22.77
CA LYS A 184 -4.26 29.11 -23.50
C LYS A 184 -5.39 30.13 -23.47
N THR A 185 -6.63 29.72 -23.21
CA THR A 185 -7.80 30.61 -23.17
C THR A 185 -8.07 31.13 -21.76
N SER A 186 -8.57 32.34 -21.64
CA SER A 186 -8.96 32.92 -20.34
C SER A 186 -9.99 32.07 -19.60
N ALA A 187 -10.95 31.49 -20.32
CA ALA A 187 -11.92 30.55 -19.76
C ALA A 187 -11.24 29.29 -19.19
N GLY A 188 -10.34 28.68 -19.95
CA GLY A 188 -9.59 27.49 -19.49
C GLY A 188 -8.75 27.77 -18.25
N ILE A 189 -8.09 28.93 -18.19
CA ILE A 189 -7.31 29.36 -17.01
C ILE A 189 -8.22 29.51 -15.78
N THR A 190 -9.39 30.15 -15.97
CA THR A 190 -10.36 30.35 -14.89
C THR A 190 -10.93 29.02 -14.39
N LEU A 191 -11.36 28.14 -15.31
CA LEU A 191 -11.88 26.81 -14.97
C LEU A 191 -10.83 25.98 -14.23
N ARG A 192 -9.59 25.97 -14.70
CA ARG A 192 -8.51 25.25 -14.00
C ARG A 192 -8.32 25.76 -12.56
N ARG A 193 -8.36 27.08 -12.36
CA ARG A 193 -8.27 27.67 -11.02
C ARG A 193 -9.40 27.21 -10.11
N LEU A 194 -10.64 27.17 -10.63
CA LEU A 194 -11.79 26.69 -9.88
C LEU A 194 -11.68 25.21 -9.54
N VAL A 195 -11.27 24.38 -10.48
CA VAL A 195 -11.08 22.94 -10.27
C VAL A 195 -10.07 22.67 -9.16
N CYS A 196 -8.93 23.37 -9.16
CA CYS A 196 -7.91 23.22 -8.10
C CYS A 196 -8.39 23.71 -6.69
N GLN A 197 -9.56 24.32 -6.59
CA GLN A 197 -10.15 24.70 -5.32
C GLN A 197 -11.15 23.68 -4.78
N ILE A 198 -11.58 22.70 -5.58
CA ILE A 198 -12.61 21.73 -5.20
C ILE A 198 -12.20 20.95 -3.94
N SER A 199 -10.95 20.49 -3.88
CA SER A 199 -10.43 19.75 -2.73
C SER A 199 -10.26 20.60 -1.44
N HIS A 200 -10.36 21.91 -1.56
CA HIS A 200 -10.25 22.85 -0.44
C HIS A 200 -11.60 23.30 0.10
N ILE A 201 -12.71 22.90 -0.54
CA ILE A 201 -14.06 23.24 -0.06
C ILE A 201 -14.28 22.52 1.27
N LYS A 202 -14.42 23.29 2.33
CA LYS A 202 -14.84 22.78 3.64
C LYS A 202 -16.34 23.00 3.77
N THR A 203 -17.07 21.98 4.17
CA THR A 203 -18.46 22.16 4.61
C THR A 203 -18.45 23.09 5.82
N SER A 204 -19.14 24.21 5.72
CA SER A 204 -19.47 24.98 6.91
C SER A 204 -20.46 24.15 7.75
N ASN A 205 -20.09 23.84 8.98
CA ASN A 205 -21.01 23.30 9.98
C ASN A 205 -22.13 24.31 10.27
#